data_a035fc109d7726573c01a079d5035860
#
_entry.id   a035fc109d7726573c01a079d5035860
#
_cell.length_a   1.000
_cell.length_b   1.000
_cell.length_c   1.000
_cell.angle_alpha   90.00
_cell.angle_beta   90.00
_cell.angle_gamma   90.00
#
_symmetry.space_group_name_H-M   'P 1'
#
loop_
_entity.id
_entity.type
_entity.pdbx_description
1 polymer ?
#
loop_
_entity_poly.entity_id
_entity_poly.type
_entity_poly.pdbx_seq_one_letter_code
_entity_poly.pdbx_strand_id
1 'polypeptide(L)'
;MFLYGLAKIIPNQMPFPFLTRWVEPFGNFTPMGVLWNSVGASPAYEIFTGCAETVGGILLLIPRTTLLGAIICLAYLAEIFAMNMAYDVSRKLLSFHLILIALFLLAPELPRLADFFLNRGVGPSSQPELFRSGRASRIMADVQIIACIYLLGIYAYGNAAAWYADGGGRQKSPFYGIWTVSEISIDGQLRPPLLTDQDRWRRVIFDFPASVTFQGMDDSFAGYGATISSQGKTITLTKESDKDWKANFVYDQTAPSLLTLDGTMDGHAIHTKLERIETNKFPLANRKFHWIADYPFDRQEVRR
;
A
#
# COMPACT_ATOMS: atom_id res chain seq x y z
N MET A 1 1.92 -2.66 18.05
CA MET A 1 0.56 -2.19 17.75
C MET A 1 0.58 -0.76 17.16
N PHE A 2 1.07 0.29 17.84
CA PHE A 2 1.00 1.67 17.35
C PHE A 2 1.68 1.92 16.01
N LEU A 3 2.87 1.35 15.79
CA LEU A 3 3.60 1.51 14.53
C LEU A 3 2.76 1.06 13.33
N TYR A 4 2.24 -0.16 13.39
CA TYR A 4 1.47 -0.74 12.28
C TYR A 4 0.03 -0.23 12.24
N GLY A 5 -0.61 -0.01 13.41
CA GLY A 5 -1.94 0.55 13.48
C GLY A 5 -2.03 1.94 12.84
N LEU A 6 -1.08 2.84 13.16
CA LEU A 6 -1.04 4.19 12.56
C LEU A 6 -0.64 4.18 11.09
N ALA A 7 0.20 3.23 10.65
CA ALA A 7 0.53 3.06 9.24
C ALA A 7 -0.66 2.60 8.39
N LYS A 8 -1.68 1.99 9.02
CA LYS A 8 -2.95 1.62 8.37
C LYS A 8 -4.02 2.72 8.53
N ILE A 9 -4.08 3.42 9.67
CA ILE A 9 -5.01 4.56 9.86
C ILE A 9 -4.70 5.67 8.85
N ILE A 10 -3.41 5.95 8.62
CA ILE A 10 -2.94 6.73 7.48
C ILE A 10 -2.49 5.70 6.45
N PRO A 11 -3.29 5.40 5.39
CA PRO A 11 -3.16 4.16 4.60
C PRO A 11 -1.87 4.13 3.77
N ASN A 12 -0.75 3.95 4.46
CA ASN A 12 0.60 3.86 3.90
C ASN A 12 1.13 2.42 3.85
N GLN A 13 0.60 1.52 4.70
CA GLN A 13 1.11 0.15 4.75
C GLN A 13 0.69 -0.63 3.51
N MET A 14 -0.55 -0.47 3.07
CA MET A 14 -1.13 -1.10 1.89
C MET A 14 -1.84 -0.03 1.05
N PRO A 15 -1.09 0.92 0.45
CA PRO A 15 -1.71 2.05 -0.24
C PRO A 15 -2.58 1.58 -1.41
N PHE A 16 -3.53 2.42 -1.81
CA PHE A 16 -4.33 2.16 -3.01
C PHE A 16 -3.43 1.79 -4.19
N PRO A 17 -3.74 0.73 -4.96
CA PRO A 17 -2.86 0.20 -5.98
C PRO A 17 -2.34 1.26 -6.96
N PHE A 18 -1.03 1.27 -7.19
CA PHE A 18 -0.40 2.16 -8.16
C PHE A 18 -0.83 1.83 -9.58
N LEU A 19 -0.75 2.79 -10.49
CA LEU A 19 -1.24 2.65 -11.87
C LEU A 19 -0.63 1.46 -12.63
N THR A 20 0.60 1.06 -12.32
CA THR A 20 1.23 -0.13 -12.89
C THR A 20 0.46 -1.40 -12.52
N ARG A 21 -0.06 -1.48 -11.29
CA ARG A 21 -0.84 -2.64 -10.81
C ARG A 21 -2.19 -2.79 -11.49
N TRP A 22 -2.75 -1.71 -12.04
CA TRP A 22 -4.02 -1.77 -12.75
C TRP A 22 -3.93 -2.47 -14.10
N VAL A 23 -2.74 -2.56 -14.67
CA VAL A 23 -2.49 -3.15 -15.99
C VAL A 23 -1.54 -4.34 -15.96
N GLU A 24 -1.05 -4.71 -14.79
CA GLU A 24 -0.27 -5.92 -14.56
C GLU A 24 -1.19 -7.15 -14.59
N PRO A 25 -0.87 -8.19 -15.36
CA PRO A 25 -1.61 -9.44 -15.32
C PRO A 25 -1.60 -10.05 -13.91
N PHE A 26 -2.77 -10.48 -13.42
CA PHE A 26 -2.91 -11.06 -12.07
C PHE A 26 -1.95 -12.23 -11.81
N GLY A 27 -1.65 -13.04 -12.84
CA GLY A 27 -0.71 -14.15 -12.73
C GLY A 27 0.75 -13.73 -12.43
N ASN A 28 1.10 -12.46 -12.61
CA ASN A 28 2.43 -11.93 -12.33
C ASN A 28 2.56 -11.40 -10.89
N PHE A 29 1.45 -11.33 -10.14
CA PHE A 29 1.51 -10.91 -8.75
C PHE A 29 2.16 -11.97 -7.87
N THR A 30 3.02 -11.55 -6.97
CA THR A 30 3.45 -12.40 -5.85
C THR A 30 2.29 -12.60 -4.87
N PRO A 31 2.25 -13.68 -4.06
CA PRO A 31 1.22 -13.85 -3.04
C PRO A 31 1.10 -12.62 -2.12
N MET A 32 2.22 -12.06 -1.66
CA MET A 32 2.23 -10.82 -0.89
C MET A 32 1.62 -9.65 -1.69
N GLY A 33 1.92 -9.54 -2.99
CA GLY A 33 1.36 -8.52 -3.88
C GLY A 33 -0.16 -8.62 -4.00
N VAL A 34 -0.72 -9.83 -4.07
CA VAL A 34 -2.17 -10.07 -4.06
C VAL A 34 -2.78 -9.53 -2.76
N LEU A 35 -2.22 -9.88 -1.59
CA LEU A 35 -2.71 -9.39 -0.30
C LEU A 35 -2.66 -7.86 -0.21
N TRP A 36 -1.52 -7.25 -0.56
CA TRP A 36 -1.34 -5.79 -0.50
C TRP A 36 -2.33 -5.05 -1.37
N ASN A 37 -2.52 -5.49 -2.61
CA ASN A 37 -3.43 -4.82 -3.53
C ASN A 37 -4.91 -5.06 -3.17
N SER A 38 -5.26 -6.22 -2.60
CA SER A 38 -6.65 -6.48 -2.18
C SER A 38 -7.04 -5.64 -0.96
N VAL A 39 -6.17 -5.51 0.04
CA VAL A 39 -6.43 -4.64 1.20
C VAL A 39 -6.41 -3.16 0.78
N GLY A 40 -5.38 -2.74 0.02
CA GLY A 40 -5.22 -1.37 -0.46
C GLY A 40 -6.33 -0.91 -1.40
N ALA A 41 -7.02 -1.84 -2.09
CA ALA A 41 -8.21 -1.53 -2.88
C ALA A 41 -9.35 -0.92 -2.05
N SER A 42 -9.36 -1.14 -0.72
CA SER A 42 -10.34 -0.60 0.21
C SER A 42 -9.66 0.17 1.34
N PRO A 43 -9.33 1.46 1.16
CA PRO A 43 -8.76 2.28 2.24
C PRO A 43 -9.59 2.28 3.51
N ALA A 44 -10.92 2.18 3.40
CA ALA A 44 -11.81 2.09 4.56
C ALA A 44 -11.56 0.81 5.38
N TYR A 45 -11.28 -0.33 4.72
CA TYR A 45 -10.94 -1.57 5.39
C TYR A 45 -9.56 -1.48 6.05
N GLU A 46 -8.57 -0.92 5.37
CA GLU A 46 -7.24 -0.70 5.94
C GLU A 46 -7.30 0.19 7.19
N ILE A 47 -8.03 1.32 7.12
CA ILE A 47 -8.25 2.23 8.27
C ILE A 47 -8.95 1.50 9.43
N PHE A 48 -10.00 0.72 9.14
CA PHE A 48 -10.71 -0.05 10.16
C PHE A 48 -9.76 -1.00 10.89
N THR A 49 -8.95 -1.74 10.16
CA THR A 49 -7.97 -2.66 10.74
C THR A 49 -6.91 -1.93 11.57
N GLY A 50 -6.44 -0.77 11.10
CA GLY A 50 -5.52 0.09 11.84
C GLY A 50 -6.10 0.65 13.14
N CYS A 51 -7.37 1.06 13.11
CA CYS A 51 -8.08 1.53 14.31
C CYS A 51 -8.18 0.43 15.36
N ALA A 52 -8.57 -0.78 14.97
CA ALA A 52 -8.71 -1.90 15.90
C ALA A 52 -7.35 -2.27 16.53
N GLU A 53 -6.27 -2.27 15.74
CA GLU A 53 -4.91 -2.52 16.20
C GLU A 53 -4.42 -1.45 17.19
N THR A 54 -4.71 -0.18 16.89
CA THR A 54 -4.33 0.96 17.75
C THR A 54 -5.13 0.96 19.04
N VAL A 55 -6.44 0.72 18.98
CA VAL A 55 -7.32 0.62 20.16
C VAL A 55 -6.87 -0.54 21.06
N GLY A 56 -6.58 -1.71 20.49
CA GLY A 56 -6.01 -2.83 21.25
C GLY A 56 -4.74 -2.43 21.98
N GLY A 57 -3.84 -1.71 21.32
CA GLY A 57 -2.61 -1.18 21.92
C GLY A 57 -2.86 -0.17 23.06
N ILE A 58 -3.81 0.75 22.90
CA ILE A 58 -4.21 1.71 23.95
C ILE A 58 -4.79 0.99 25.16
N LEU A 59 -5.68 0.02 24.94
CA LEU A 59 -6.31 -0.75 26.02
C LEU A 59 -5.31 -1.54 26.84
N LEU A 60 -4.20 -2.00 26.25
CA LEU A 60 -3.11 -2.66 26.97
C LEU A 60 -2.45 -1.75 28.02
N LEU A 61 -2.44 -0.45 27.78
CA LEU A 61 -1.77 0.53 28.65
C LEU A 61 -2.61 0.94 29.87
N ILE A 62 -3.91 0.69 29.83
CA ILE A 62 -4.83 1.05 30.91
C ILE A 62 -5.04 -0.19 31.79
N PRO A 63 -4.64 -0.21 33.07
CA PRO A 63 -4.67 -1.41 33.92
C PRO A 63 -6.05 -2.10 34.00
N ARG A 64 -7.14 -1.29 33.93
CA ARG A 64 -8.52 -1.86 34.00
C ARG A 64 -8.96 -2.55 32.72
N THR A 65 -8.34 -2.20 31.58
CA THR A 65 -8.71 -2.72 30.24
C THR A 65 -7.65 -3.58 29.62
N THR A 66 -6.51 -3.82 30.32
CA THR A 66 -5.38 -4.62 29.82
C THR A 66 -5.82 -5.99 29.32
N LEU A 67 -6.71 -6.67 30.04
CA LEU A 67 -7.23 -7.98 29.63
C LEU A 67 -7.98 -7.89 28.29
N LEU A 68 -8.86 -6.92 28.14
CA LEU A 68 -9.60 -6.69 26.89
C LEU A 68 -8.62 -6.33 25.75
N GLY A 69 -7.65 -5.45 26.02
CA GLY A 69 -6.60 -5.10 25.09
C GLY A 69 -5.79 -6.32 24.62
N ALA A 70 -5.42 -7.20 25.56
CA ALA A 70 -4.66 -8.41 25.24
C ALA A 70 -5.48 -9.40 24.38
N ILE A 71 -6.77 -9.54 24.63
CA ILE A 71 -7.66 -10.39 23.82
C ILE A 71 -7.78 -9.82 22.39
N ILE A 72 -8.04 -8.51 22.25
CA ILE A 72 -8.13 -7.85 20.94
C ILE A 72 -6.81 -7.98 20.19
N CYS A 73 -5.69 -7.71 20.86
CA CYS A 73 -4.37 -7.83 20.24
C CYS A 73 -4.08 -9.29 19.82
N LEU A 74 -4.42 -10.28 20.64
CA LEU A 74 -4.21 -11.68 20.30
C LEU A 74 -5.03 -12.09 19.07
N ALA A 75 -6.31 -11.72 19.00
CA ALA A 75 -7.17 -12.01 17.85
C ALA A 75 -6.59 -11.42 16.56
N TYR A 76 -6.19 -10.15 16.63
CA TYR A 76 -5.60 -9.44 15.47
C TYR A 76 -4.24 -10.01 15.05
N LEU A 77 -3.37 -10.31 16.02
CA LEU A 77 -2.06 -10.88 15.74
C LEU A 77 -2.16 -12.29 15.15
N ALA A 78 -3.16 -13.07 15.59
CA ALA A 78 -3.45 -14.38 14.99
C ALA A 78 -3.88 -14.26 13.53
N GLU A 79 -4.75 -13.32 13.20
CA GLU A 79 -5.14 -13.00 11.81
C GLU A 79 -3.92 -12.56 10.98
N ILE A 80 -3.14 -11.59 11.48
CA ILE A 80 -1.93 -11.11 10.80
C ILE A 80 -0.93 -12.24 10.59
N PHE A 81 -0.74 -13.11 11.57
CA PHE A 81 0.16 -14.26 11.44
C PHE A 81 -0.34 -15.25 10.38
N ALA A 82 -1.65 -15.55 10.38
CA ALA A 82 -2.25 -16.40 9.36
C ALA A 82 -2.06 -15.82 7.94
N MET A 83 -2.30 -14.52 7.76
CA MET A 83 -2.03 -13.85 6.49
C MET A 83 -0.55 -13.87 6.11
N ASN A 84 0.36 -13.63 7.07
CA ASN A 84 1.80 -13.68 6.82
C ASN A 84 2.27 -15.08 6.38
N MET A 85 1.64 -16.13 6.91
CA MET A 85 1.93 -17.51 6.49
C MET A 85 1.34 -17.83 5.13
N ALA A 86 0.07 -17.47 4.90
CA ALA A 86 -0.68 -17.82 3.69
C ALA A 86 -0.18 -17.05 2.45
N TYR A 87 0.21 -15.79 2.61
CA TYR A 87 0.63 -14.91 1.51
C TYR A 87 2.15 -14.67 1.45
N ASP A 88 2.93 -15.49 2.12
CA ASP A 88 4.39 -15.44 2.13
C ASP A 88 4.99 -14.07 2.49
N VAL A 89 4.41 -13.40 3.48
CA VAL A 89 4.92 -12.12 3.98
C VAL A 89 6.13 -12.34 4.89
N SER A 90 7.16 -11.52 4.75
CA SER A 90 8.45 -11.68 5.46
C SER A 90 8.40 -11.47 6.99
N ARG A 91 7.27 -11.02 7.55
CA ARG A 91 7.12 -10.68 8.99
C ARG A 91 6.57 -11.83 9.86
N LYS A 92 6.72 -13.09 9.44
CA LYS A 92 6.20 -14.29 10.11
C LYS A 92 6.69 -14.41 11.56
N LEU A 93 8.00 -14.32 11.77
CA LEU A 93 8.61 -14.42 13.10
C LEU A 93 8.19 -13.28 14.03
N LEU A 94 8.08 -12.05 13.51
CA LEU A 94 7.66 -10.92 14.33
C LEU A 94 6.24 -11.12 14.85
N SER A 95 5.28 -11.46 13.98
CA SER A 95 3.89 -11.70 14.38
C SER A 95 3.76 -12.87 15.34
N PHE A 96 4.54 -13.95 15.16
CA PHE A 96 4.58 -15.06 16.08
C PHE A 96 5.05 -14.65 17.49
N HIS A 97 6.15 -13.89 17.59
CA HIS A 97 6.64 -13.43 18.89
C HIS A 97 5.64 -12.49 19.59
N LEU A 98 4.96 -11.63 18.82
CA LEU A 98 3.92 -10.76 19.37
C LEU A 98 2.73 -11.57 19.90
N ILE A 99 2.35 -12.68 19.25
CA ILE A 99 1.34 -13.63 19.76
C ILE A 99 1.79 -14.21 21.10
N LEU A 100 3.05 -14.66 21.20
CA LEU A 100 3.57 -15.21 22.45
C LEU A 100 3.53 -14.18 23.59
N ILE A 101 3.85 -12.91 23.30
CA ILE A 101 3.74 -11.82 24.28
C ILE A 101 2.28 -11.60 24.71
N ALA A 102 1.34 -11.60 23.76
CA ALA A 102 -0.08 -11.45 24.06
C ALA A 102 -0.60 -12.61 24.92
N LEU A 103 -0.20 -13.85 24.62
CA LEU A 103 -0.52 -15.04 25.43
C LEU A 103 0.09 -14.96 26.82
N PHE A 104 1.33 -14.49 26.94
CA PHE A 104 1.98 -14.28 28.23
C PHE A 104 1.21 -13.28 29.10
N LEU A 105 0.72 -12.18 28.51
CA LEU A 105 -0.12 -11.20 29.22
C LEU A 105 -1.48 -11.77 29.66
N LEU A 106 -2.02 -12.72 28.89
CA LEU A 106 -3.29 -13.39 29.20
C LEU A 106 -3.14 -14.52 30.22
N ALA A 107 -1.96 -15.13 30.33
CA ALA A 107 -1.73 -16.31 31.12
C ALA A 107 -2.24 -16.21 32.59
N PRO A 108 -2.01 -15.13 33.34
CA PRO A 108 -2.50 -15.01 34.74
C PRO A 108 -4.04 -14.94 34.81
N GLU A 109 -4.71 -14.50 33.77
CA GLU A 109 -6.16 -14.31 33.74
C GLU A 109 -6.92 -15.47 33.06
N LEU A 110 -6.19 -16.51 32.59
CA LEU A 110 -6.81 -17.66 31.91
C LEU A 110 -7.86 -18.38 32.78
N PRO A 111 -7.64 -18.63 34.09
CA PRO A 111 -8.67 -19.25 34.92
C PRO A 111 -9.96 -18.41 35.01
N ARG A 112 -9.81 -17.07 35.11
CA ARG A 112 -10.91 -16.13 35.15
C ARG A 112 -11.69 -16.10 33.82
N LEU A 113 -10.99 -16.15 32.71
CA LEU A 113 -11.59 -16.24 31.38
C LEU A 113 -12.34 -17.57 31.22
N ALA A 114 -11.76 -18.66 31.66
CA ALA A 114 -12.41 -19.97 31.66
C ALA A 114 -13.68 -19.97 32.47
N ASP A 115 -13.67 -19.42 33.71
CA ASP A 115 -14.86 -19.31 34.55
C ASP A 115 -15.94 -18.46 33.90
N PHE A 116 -15.56 -17.34 33.25
CA PHE A 116 -16.52 -16.50 32.50
C PHE A 116 -17.18 -17.27 31.35
N PHE A 117 -16.40 -17.94 30.51
CA PHE A 117 -16.94 -18.70 29.37
C PHE A 117 -17.72 -19.96 29.78
N LEU A 118 -17.38 -20.54 30.92
CA LEU A 118 -18.09 -21.68 31.46
C LEU A 118 -19.27 -21.31 32.38
N ASN A 119 -19.65 -20.02 32.37
CA ASN A 119 -20.75 -19.49 33.19
C ASN A 119 -20.64 -19.79 34.69
N ARG A 120 -19.40 -19.70 35.22
CA ARG A 120 -19.08 -19.85 36.64
C ARG A 120 -18.91 -18.48 37.29
N GLY A 121 -18.91 -18.43 38.63
CA GLY A 121 -18.65 -17.20 39.38
C GLY A 121 -17.23 -16.67 39.11
N VAL A 122 -17.12 -15.47 38.54
CA VAL A 122 -15.82 -14.89 38.22
C VAL A 122 -15.23 -14.17 39.43
N GLY A 123 -14.07 -14.63 39.89
CA GLY A 123 -13.31 -14.01 40.97
C GLY A 123 -12.66 -12.68 40.61
N PRO A 124 -12.06 -11.94 41.57
CA PRO A 124 -11.30 -10.71 41.31
C PRO A 124 -10.06 -11.02 40.45
N SER A 125 -9.52 -9.97 39.81
CA SER A 125 -8.30 -10.10 38.98
C SER A 125 -7.11 -10.55 39.84
N SER A 126 -6.34 -11.51 39.29
CA SER A 126 -5.13 -12.03 39.92
C SER A 126 -3.85 -11.28 39.57
N GLN A 127 -3.98 -10.16 38.82
CA GLN A 127 -2.81 -9.40 38.42
C GLN A 127 -2.08 -8.82 39.64
N PRO A 128 -0.79 -9.14 39.86
CA PRO A 128 -0.04 -8.60 40.96
C PRO A 128 0.17 -7.09 40.78
N GLU A 129 0.01 -6.36 41.87
CA GLU A 129 0.41 -4.96 41.90
C GLU A 129 1.94 -4.87 41.71
N LEU A 130 2.40 -4.24 40.64
CA LEU A 130 3.81 -4.03 40.31
C LEU A 130 4.56 -3.22 41.40
N PHE A 131 3.84 -2.33 42.08
CA PHE A 131 4.42 -1.47 43.12
C PHE A 131 3.55 -1.46 44.36
N ARG A 132 4.15 -1.71 45.53
CA ARG A 132 3.49 -1.59 46.83
C ARG A 132 3.13 -0.15 47.20
N SER A 133 3.78 0.85 46.58
CA SER A 133 3.57 2.27 46.86
C SER A 133 2.59 2.85 45.84
N GLY A 134 1.47 3.38 46.30
CA GLY A 134 0.48 4.07 45.44
C GLY A 134 1.07 5.30 44.71
N ARG A 135 2.13 5.94 45.28
CA ARG A 135 2.84 7.03 44.61
C ARG A 135 3.67 6.52 43.44
N ALA A 136 4.38 5.41 43.58
CA ALA A 136 5.15 4.79 42.52
C ALA A 136 4.22 4.30 41.37
N SER A 137 3.07 3.74 41.68
CA SER A 137 2.09 3.32 40.69
C SER A 137 1.55 4.48 39.87
N ARG A 138 1.29 5.64 40.49
CA ARG A 138 0.85 6.87 39.78
C ARG A 138 1.94 7.39 38.84
N ILE A 139 3.17 7.55 39.35
CA ILE A 139 4.30 8.01 38.53
C ILE A 139 4.50 7.10 37.31
N MET A 140 4.42 5.79 37.50
CA MET A 140 4.58 4.87 36.39
C MET A 140 3.43 5.01 35.37
N ALA A 141 2.18 5.18 35.81
CA ALA A 141 1.05 5.42 34.93
C ALA A 141 1.22 6.72 34.12
N ASP A 142 1.68 7.79 34.78
CA ASP A 142 1.93 9.07 34.10
C ASP A 142 3.06 8.92 33.06
N VAL A 143 4.17 8.26 33.40
CA VAL A 143 5.26 7.97 32.45
C VAL A 143 4.75 7.14 31.28
N GLN A 144 3.92 6.12 31.53
CA GLN A 144 3.34 5.27 30.49
C GLN A 144 2.42 6.06 29.54
N ILE A 145 1.58 6.95 30.08
CA ILE A 145 0.70 7.83 29.28
C ILE A 145 1.55 8.78 28.43
N ILE A 146 2.55 9.42 29.03
CA ILE A 146 3.43 10.35 28.29
C ILE A 146 4.17 9.62 27.17
N ALA A 147 4.73 8.44 27.44
CA ALA A 147 5.39 7.61 26.44
C ALA A 147 4.43 7.20 25.32
N CYS A 148 3.17 6.85 25.66
CA CYS A 148 2.15 6.51 24.69
C CYS A 148 1.82 7.70 23.76
N ILE A 149 1.58 8.89 24.34
CA ILE A 149 1.30 10.11 23.57
C ILE A 149 2.48 10.45 22.65
N TYR A 150 3.70 10.35 23.17
CA TYR A 150 4.91 10.60 22.40
C TYR A 150 5.05 9.64 21.22
N LEU A 151 4.87 8.33 21.45
CA LEU A 151 4.95 7.31 20.38
C LEU A 151 3.84 7.49 19.34
N LEU A 152 2.61 7.74 19.78
CA LEU A 152 1.50 8.03 18.88
C LEU A 152 1.79 9.26 18.02
N GLY A 153 2.30 10.34 18.64
CA GLY A 153 2.65 11.58 17.94
C GLY A 153 3.75 11.39 16.89
N ILE A 154 4.84 10.69 17.24
CA ILE A 154 5.96 10.49 16.32
C ILE A 154 5.58 9.56 15.15
N TYR A 155 4.82 8.49 15.43
CA TYR A 155 4.36 7.60 14.36
C TYR A 155 3.28 8.25 13.49
N ALA A 156 2.37 9.03 14.06
CA ALA A 156 1.38 9.79 13.30
C ALA A 156 2.06 10.81 12.38
N TYR A 157 3.03 11.58 12.89
CA TYR A 157 3.81 12.52 12.10
C TYR A 157 4.58 11.84 10.97
N GLY A 158 5.31 10.75 11.27
CA GLY A 158 6.07 10.00 10.27
C GLY A 158 5.19 9.42 9.16
N ASN A 159 4.05 8.84 9.54
CA ASN A 159 3.10 8.32 8.55
C ASN A 159 2.41 9.43 7.73
N ALA A 160 2.10 10.58 8.35
CA ALA A 160 1.58 11.73 7.61
C ALA A 160 2.60 12.26 6.59
N ALA A 161 3.86 12.38 6.98
CA ALA A 161 4.94 12.78 6.06
C ALA A 161 5.09 11.79 4.91
N ALA A 162 5.10 10.48 5.18
CA ALA A 162 5.16 9.44 4.16
C ALA A 162 3.94 9.45 3.22
N TRP A 163 2.74 9.77 3.74
CA TRP A 163 1.53 9.90 2.94
C TRP A 163 1.65 10.98 1.85
N TYR A 164 2.25 12.12 2.19
CA TYR A 164 2.46 13.21 1.23
C TYR A 164 3.70 13.02 0.36
N ALA A 165 4.69 12.24 0.79
CA ALA A 165 5.88 11.94 -0.01
C ALA A 165 5.59 10.89 -1.08
N ASP A 166 5.12 9.71 -0.68
CA ASP A 166 5.03 8.53 -1.55
C ASP A 166 3.64 7.87 -1.54
N GLY A 167 2.78 8.26 -0.58
CA GLY A 167 1.44 7.70 -0.40
C GLY A 167 0.38 8.31 -1.31
N GLY A 168 -0.89 8.17 -0.89
CA GLY A 168 -2.04 8.65 -1.65
C GLY A 168 -2.14 10.17 -1.78
N GLY A 169 -1.52 10.93 -0.85
CA GLY A 169 -1.43 12.40 -0.88
C GLY A 169 -0.25 12.94 -1.67
N ARG A 170 0.58 12.08 -2.30
CA ARG A 170 1.75 12.50 -3.07
C ARG A 170 1.39 13.41 -4.23
N GLN A 171 2.35 14.25 -4.61
CA GLN A 171 2.24 15.02 -5.84
C GLN A 171 2.19 14.06 -7.05
N LYS A 172 1.29 14.32 -7.97
CA LYS A 172 1.14 13.53 -9.20
C LYS A 172 2.02 14.09 -10.32
N SER A 173 2.42 13.22 -11.26
CA SER A 173 3.09 13.62 -12.47
C SER A 173 2.22 14.61 -13.27
N PRO A 174 2.80 15.57 -14.00
CA PRO A 174 2.04 16.42 -14.93
C PRO A 174 1.23 15.61 -15.97
N PHE A 175 1.74 14.44 -16.37
CA PHE A 175 1.07 13.51 -17.29
C PHE A 175 0.41 12.33 -16.57
N TYR A 176 0.08 12.48 -15.28
CA TYR A 176 -0.47 11.40 -14.46
C TYR A 176 -1.54 10.60 -15.20
N GLY A 177 -1.30 9.30 -15.35
CA GLY A 177 -2.21 8.37 -16.02
C GLY A 177 -1.49 7.22 -16.71
N ILE A 178 -2.30 6.35 -17.31
CA ILE A 178 -1.87 5.23 -18.14
C ILE A 178 -2.12 5.65 -19.59
N TRP A 179 -1.07 5.58 -20.39
CA TRP A 179 -1.08 5.97 -21.80
C TRP A 179 -0.82 4.75 -22.67
N THR A 180 -1.73 4.43 -23.58
CA THR A 180 -1.52 3.38 -24.59
C THR A 180 -0.69 3.94 -25.73
N VAL A 181 0.29 3.18 -26.19
CA VAL A 181 1.06 3.49 -27.39
C VAL A 181 0.23 3.13 -28.62
N SER A 182 -0.38 4.14 -29.25
CA SER A 182 -1.16 3.94 -30.48
C SER A 182 -0.24 3.74 -31.70
N GLU A 183 0.84 4.51 -31.76
CA GLU A 183 1.83 4.44 -32.84
C GLU A 183 3.25 4.58 -32.25
N ILE A 184 4.19 3.81 -32.74
CA ILE A 184 5.61 3.96 -32.44
C ILE A 184 6.44 3.62 -33.68
N SER A 185 7.42 4.47 -33.98
CA SER A 185 8.46 4.19 -34.96
C SER A 185 9.84 4.26 -34.31
N ILE A 186 10.72 3.36 -34.69
CA ILE A 186 12.11 3.28 -34.26
C ILE A 186 12.98 3.40 -35.52
N ASP A 187 13.87 4.39 -35.54
CA ASP A 187 14.71 4.73 -36.70
C ASP A 187 13.90 4.91 -38.00
N GLY A 188 12.71 5.53 -37.87
CA GLY A 188 11.79 5.79 -38.98
C GLY A 188 10.98 4.56 -39.43
N GLN A 189 11.18 3.38 -38.82
CA GLN A 189 10.42 2.19 -39.13
C GLN A 189 9.24 2.04 -38.18
N LEU A 190 8.03 2.02 -38.71
CA LEU A 190 6.81 1.79 -37.92
C LEU A 190 6.81 0.37 -37.35
N ARG A 191 6.57 0.25 -36.03
CA ARG A 191 6.50 -1.02 -35.30
C ARG A 191 5.06 -1.39 -35.02
N PRO A 192 4.48 -2.40 -35.68
CA PRO A 192 3.12 -2.87 -35.39
C PRO A 192 3.03 -3.52 -33.98
N PRO A 193 1.84 -3.61 -33.36
CA PRO A 193 1.67 -4.14 -32.00
C PRO A 193 1.76 -5.68 -31.96
N LEU A 194 2.96 -6.22 -32.19
CA LEU A 194 3.23 -7.65 -32.13
C LEU A 194 3.73 -8.03 -30.73
N LEU A 195 3.20 -9.11 -30.17
CA LEU A 195 3.63 -9.62 -28.84
C LEU A 195 5.09 -10.08 -28.82
N THR A 196 5.65 -10.39 -30.00
CA THR A 196 7.04 -10.82 -30.17
C THR A 196 8.02 -9.66 -30.30
N ASP A 197 7.54 -8.43 -30.43
CA ASP A 197 8.39 -7.24 -30.55
C ASP A 197 8.78 -6.73 -29.17
N GLN A 198 9.98 -7.04 -28.72
CA GLN A 198 10.51 -6.66 -27.41
C GLN A 198 10.88 -5.17 -27.31
N ASP A 199 11.12 -4.50 -28.44
CA ASP A 199 11.51 -3.08 -28.48
C ASP A 199 10.29 -2.15 -28.46
N ARG A 200 9.11 -2.69 -28.77
CA ARG A 200 7.88 -1.92 -28.81
C ARG A 200 7.24 -1.78 -27.43
N TRP A 201 6.91 -0.55 -27.07
CA TRP A 201 6.13 -0.28 -25.87
C TRP A 201 4.64 -0.49 -26.13
N ARG A 202 3.97 -1.10 -25.15
CA ARG A 202 2.51 -1.26 -25.09
C ARG A 202 1.85 -0.06 -24.40
N ARG A 203 2.44 0.38 -23.26
CA ARG A 203 1.95 1.50 -22.47
C ARG A 203 3.09 2.29 -21.86
N VAL A 204 2.82 3.58 -21.61
CA VAL A 204 3.67 4.47 -20.81
C VAL A 204 2.86 4.93 -19.62
N ILE A 205 3.39 4.81 -18.43
CA ILE A 205 2.68 5.05 -17.17
C ILE A 205 3.40 6.13 -16.39
N PHE A 206 2.71 7.24 -16.15
CA PHE A 206 3.17 8.36 -15.34
C PHE A 206 2.42 8.37 -14.02
N ASP A 207 2.98 7.78 -12.97
CA ASP A 207 2.36 7.74 -11.64
C ASP A 207 3.00 8.77 -10.70
N PHE A 208 4.32 8.79 -10.61
CA PHE A 208 5.08 9.69 -9.75
C PHE A 208 5.66 10.87 -10.54
N PRO A 209 5.91 12.03 -9.90
CA PRO A 209 6.44 13.22 -10.57
C PRO A 209 7.80 12.99 -11.23
N ALA A 210 8.65 12.19 -10.59
CA ALA A 210 10.04 11.99 -10.97
C ALA A 210 10.30 10.59 -11.58
N SER A 211 9.26 9.88 -12.03
CA SER A 211 9.44 8.57 -12.66
C SER A 211 8.42 8.31 -13.76
N VAL A 212 8.81 7.45 -14.69
CA VAL A 212 7.96 6.90 -15.73
C VAL A 212 8.22 5.41 -15.84
N THR A 213 7.17 4.64 -16.12
CA THR A 213 7.28 3.20 -16.32
C THR A 213 6.77 2.86 -17.72
N PHE A 214 7.58 2.12 -18.46
CA PHE A 214 7.21 1.56 -19.76
C PHE A 214 6.80 0.11 -19.59
N GLN A 215 5.66 -0.25 -20.17
CA GLN A 215 5.22 -1.64 -20.27
C GLN A 215 5.52 -2.16 -21.66
N GLY A 216 6.26 -3.27 -21.74
CA GLY A 216 6.54 -3.99 -22.97
C GLY A 216 5.32 -4.72 -23.52
N MET A 217 5.46 -5.27 -24.73
CA MET A 217 4.40 -6.07 -25.37
C MET A 217 4.19 -7.42 -24.65
N ASP A 218 5.20 -7.91 -23.94
CA ASP A 218 5.21 -9.12 -23.09
C ASP A 218 4.68 -8.87 -21.66
N ASP A 219 4.12 -7.68 -21.41
CA ASP A 219 3.68 -7.21 -20.09
C ASP A 219 4.79 -7.01 -19.05
N SER A 220 6.07 -7.04 -19.45
CA SER A 220 7.20 -6.63 -18.60
C SER A 220 7.17 -5.13 -18.31
N PHE A 221 7.78 -4.71 -17.18
CA PHE A 221 7.86 -3.30 -16.80
C PHE A 221 9.31 -2.85 -16.70
N ALA A 222 9.62 -1.70 -17.30
CA ALA A 222 10.88 -0.99 -17.17
C ALA A 222 10.65 0.40 -16.57
N GLY A 223 11.20 0.65 -15.37
CA GLY A 223 11.12 1.92 -14.67
C GLY A 223 12.32 2.82 -14.92
N TYR A 224 12.08 4.11 -15.09
CA TYR A 224 13.10 5.14 -15.28
C TYR A 224 12.82 6.34 -14.39
N GLY A 225 13.88 6.98 -13.91
CA GLY A 225 13.77 8.34 -13.39
C GLY A 225 13.35 9.29 -14.51
N ALA A 226 12.53 10.28 -14.23
CA ALA A 226 12.05 11.22 -15.23
C ALA A 226 12.14 12.66 -14.72
N THR A 227 12.76 13.54 -15.48
CA THR A 227 12.75 14.99 -15.26
C THR A 227 11.93 15.63 -16.39
N ILE A 228 10.78 16.21 -16.01
CA ILE A 228 9.85 16.83 -16.96
C ILE A 228 10.01 18.36 -16.88
N SER A 229 10.39 18.98 -17.98
CA SER A 229 10.50 20.44 -18.12
C SER A 229 9.34 20.98 -18.95
N SER A 230 8.47 21.76 -18.31
CA SER A 230 7.36 22.40 -19.00
C SER A 230 7.82 23.55 -19.93
N GLN A 231 8.90 24.26 -19.56
CA GLN A 231 9.42 25.36 -20.37
C GLN A 231 10.08 24.87 -21.66
N GLY A 232 10.88 23.80 -21.56
CA GLY A 232 11.58 23.21 -22.71
C GLY A 232 10.75 22.18 -23.46
N LYS A 233 9.56 21.81 -22.94
CA LYS A 233 8.75 20.68 -23.44
C LYS A 233 9.60 19.40 -23.58
N THR A 234 10.43 19.10 -22.58
CA THR A 234 11.33 17.95 -22.61
C THR A 234 11.08 17.00 -21.46
N ILE A 235 11.32 15.72 -21.72
CA ILE A 235 11.39 14.64 -20.72
C ILE A 235 12.77 14.01 -20.82
N THR A 236 13.56 14.11 -19.76
CA THR A 236 14.84 13.43 -19.65
C THR A 236 14.69 12.21 -18.78
N LEU A 237 15.01 11.03 -19.29
CA LEU A 237 15.00 9.77 -18.58
C LEU A 237 16.38 9.43 -18.04
N THR A 238 16.43 8.78 -16.88
CA THR A 238 17.67 8.30 -16.24
C THR A 238 17.47 6.87 -15.73
N LYS A 239 18.55 6.08 -15.68
CA LYS A 239 18.56 4.75 -15.05
C LYS A 239 19.20 4.83 -13.67
N GLU A 240 18.63 4.16 -12.68
CA GLU A 240 19.23 4.09 -11.34
C GLU A 240 20.54 3.28 -11.35
N SER A 241 20.60 2.25 -12.23
CA SER A 241 21.76 1.38 -12.40
C SER A 241 22.91 2.01 -13.16
N ASP A 242 22.67 3.08 -13.92
CA ASP A 242 23.66 3.77 -14.75
C ASP A 242 23.39 5.28 -14.75
N LYS A 243 24.16 6.01 -13.96
CA LYS A 243 23.99 7.46 -13.78
C LYS A 243 24.35 8.29 -15.00
N ASP A 244 25.16 7.75 -15.89
CA ASP A 244 25.60 8.43 -17.12
C ASP A 244 24.62 8.21 -18.26
N TRP A 245 23.77 7.18 -18.15
CA TRP A 245 22.75 6.90 -19.15
C TRP A 245 21.62 7.93 -19.09
N LYS A 246 21.30 8.49 -20.25
CA LYS A 246 20.20 9.44 -20.41
C LYS A 246 19.50 9.22 -21.76
N ALA A 247 18.18 9.34 -21.74
CA ALA A 247 17.37 9.47 -22.95
C ALA A 247 16.59 10.77 -22.89
N ASN A 248 16.56 11.50 -24.01
CA ASN A 248 15.91 12.80 -24.09
C ASN A 248 14.78 12.75 -25.11
N PHE A 249 13.61 13.19 -24.67
CA PHE A 249 12.43 13.31 -25.51
C PHE A 249 11.91 14.75 -25.49
N VAL A 250 11.50 15.24 -26.62
CA VAL A 250 10.63 16.41 -26.75
C VAL A 250 9.20 15.89 -26.74
N TYR A 251 8.32 16.53 -25.99
CA TYR A 251 6.92 16.15 -25.99
C TYR A 251 6.04 17.24 -26.57
N ASP A 252 4.95 16.84 -27.21
CA ASP A 252 3.86 17.73 -27.55
C ASP A 252 2.52 17.14 -27.09
N GLN A 253 1.75 17.94 -26.37
CA GLN A 253 0.44 17.56 -25.88
C GLN A 253 -0.62 18.36 -26.63
N THR A 254 -1.14 17.81 -27.74
CA THR A 254 -2.15 18.44 -28.56
C THR A 254 -3.55 18.43 -27.94
N ALA A 255 -3.82 17.46 -27.04
CA ALA A 255 -5.06 17.38 -26.28
C ALA A 255 -4.76 16.73 -24.89
N PRO A 256 -5.64 16.88 -23.89
CA PRO A 256 -5.46 16.24 -22.58
C PRO A 256 -5.33 14.71 -22.63
N SER A 257 -5.81 14.09 -23.71
CA SER A 257 -5.75 12.64 -23.95
C SER A 257 -4.72 12.21 -24.99
N LEU A 258 -4.01 13.15 -25.63
CA LEU A 258 -3.04 12.86 -26.70
C LEU A 258 -1.69 13.47 -26.38
N LEU A 259 -0.65 12.65 -26.37
CA LEU A 259 0.73 13.04 -26.10
C LEU A 259 1.65 12.39 -27.14
N THR A 260 2.52 13.16 -27.75
CA THR A 260 3.61 12.64 -28.61
C THR A 260 4.94 12.79 -27.93
N LEU A 261 5.84 11.83 -28.15
CA LEU A 261 7.21 11.89 -27.68
C LEU A 261 8.14 11.64 -28.87
N ASP A 262 9.07 12.57 -29.07
CA ASP A 262 10.10 12.51 -30.09
C ASP A 262 11.46 12.61 -29.44
N GLY A 263 12.33 11.62 -29.67
CA GLY A 263 13.63 11.67 -29.04
C GLY A 263 14.55 10.51 -29.39
N THR A 264 15.56 10.30 -28.54
CA THR A 264 16.52 9.22 -28.71
C THR A 264 16.66 8.43 -27.41
N MET A 265 16.72 7.11 -27.55
CA MET A 265 16.94 6.18 -26.44
C MET A 265 17.82 5.02 -26.92
N ASP A 266 18.89 4.71 -26.18
CA ASP A 266 19.86 3.68 -26.50
C ASP A 266 20.45 3.78 -27.93
N GLY A 267 20.58 5.02 -28.45
CA GLY A 267 21.11 5.30 -29.78
C GLY A 267 20.09 5.25 -30.92
N HIS A 268 18.85 4.88 -30.63
CA HIS A 268 17.78 4.80 -31.62
C HIS A 268 16.87 6.04 -31.58
N ALA A 269 16.47 6.53 -32.73
CA ALA A 269 15.47 7.60 -32.85
C ALA A 269 14.07 7.03 -32.65
N ILE A 270 13.34 7.56 -31.69
CA ILE A 270 12.00 7.10 -31.31
C ILE A 270 10.99 8.23 -31.52
N HIS A 271 9.94 7.93 -32.28
CA HIS A 271 8.73 8.74 -32.33
C HIS A 271 7.54 7.91 -31.85
N THR A 272 6.75 8.43 -30.90
CA THR A 272 5.59 7.70 -30.39
C THR A 272 4.39 8.61 -30.14
N LYS A 273 3.20 8.07 -30.43
CA LYS A 273 1.90 8.69 -30.12
C LYS A 273 1.24 7.90 -29.01
N LEU A 274 0.82 8.63 -27.98
CA LEU A 274 0.25 8.09 -26.75
C LEU A 274 -1.19 8.57 -26.57
N GLU A 275 -2.09 7.66 -26.27
CA GLU A 275 -3.48 7.94 -25.97
C GLU A 275 -3.78 7.59 -24.50
N ARG A 276 -4.29 8.55 -23.73
CA ARG A 276 -4.57 8.37 -22.31
C ARG A 276 -5.79 7.47 -22.11
N ILE A 277 -5.63 6.44 -21.30
CA ILE A 277 -6.74 5.60 -20.85
C ILE A 277 -7.53 6.36 -19.78
N GLU A 278 -8.83 6.45 -19.96
CA GLU A 278 -9.71 7.00 -18.92
C GLU A 278 -9.75 6.07 -17.70
N THR A 279 -9.45 6.62 -16.53
CA THR A 279 -9.41 5.84 -15.28
C THR A 279 -10.78 5.30 -14.88
N ASN A 280 -11.88 5.90 -15.33
CA ASN A 280 -13.25 5.43 -15.15
C ASN A 280 -13.55 4.09 -15.86
N LYS A 281 -12.69 3.66 -16.79
CA LYS A 281 -12.80 2.34 -17.45
C LYS A 281 -12.34 1.17 -16.55
N PHE A 282 -11.69 1.48 -15.43
CA PHE A 282 -11.27 0.47 -14.46
C PHE A 282 -12.30 0.33 -13.33
N PRO A 283 -12.96 -0.83 -13.18
CA PRO A 283 -13.93 -1.06 -12.10
C PRO A 283 -13.35 -0.79 -10.71
N LEU A 284 -12.06 -1.10 -10.50
CA LEU A 284 -11.34 -0.87 -9.26
C LEU A 284 -11.37 0.60 -8.82
N ALA A 285 -11.28 1.55 -9.77
CA ALA A 285 -11.23 2.98 -9.50
C ALA A 285 -12.62 3.64 -9.52
N ASN A 286 -13.55 3.05 -10.26
CA ASN A 286 -14.85 3.66 -10.54
C ASN A 286 -15.93 3.23 -9.54
N ARG A 287 -15.84 1.99 -9.01
CA ARG A 287 -16.86 1.48 -8.09
C ARG A 287 -16.64 2.03 -6.69
N LYS A 288 -17.59 2.87 -6.25
CA LYS A 288 -17.65 3.39 -4.88
C LYS A 288 -18.33 2.38 -3.95
N PHE A 289 -18.35 2.70 -2.66
CA PHE A 289 -19.07 1.91 -1.67
C PHE A 289 -20.58 1.79 -2.03
N HIS A 290 -21.09 0.55 -1.98
CA HIS A 290 -22.50 0.23 -2.15
C HIS A 290 -22.94 -0.59 -0.96
N TRP A 291 -24.00 -0.16 -0.27
CA TRP A 291 -24.59 -0.89 0.86
C TRP A 291 -25.17 -2.23 0.40
N ILE A 292 -25.80 -2.23 -0.77
CA ILE A 292 -26.32 -3.42 -1.43
C ILE A 292 -25.52 -3.61 -2.72
N ALA A 293 -24.88 -4.78 -2.87
CA ALA A 293 -24.19 -5.13 -4.11
C ALA A 293 -25.20 -5.72 -5.10
N ASP A 294 -25.34 -5.08 -6.25
CA ASP A 294 -26.16 -5.60 -7.34
C ASP A 294 -25.50 -6.88 -7.91
N TYR A 295 -26.26 -7.95 -7.90
CA TYR A 295 -25.83 -9.21 -8.49
C TYR A 295 -26.11 -9.22 -9.99
N PRO A 296 -25.24 -9.75 -10.82
CA PRO A 296 -23.90 -10.32 -10.60
C PRO A 296 -22.77 -9.38 -11.03
N PHE A 297 -22.43 -8.40 -10.20
CA PHE A 297 -21.41 -7.40 -10.53
C PHE A 297 -20.01 -7.99 -10.74
N ASP A 298 -19.71 -9.11 -10.10
CA ASP A 298 -18.44 -9.84 -10.16
C ASP A 298 -18.29 -10.72 -11.40
N ARG A 299 -19.38 -10.96 -12.11
CA ARG A 299 -19.31 -11.70 -13.39
C ARG A 299 -18.81 -10.75 -14.48
N GLN A 300 -17.57 -10.91 -14.87
CA GLN A 300 -17.16 -10.44 -16.18
C GLN A 300 -18.07 -11.17 -17.20
N GLU A 301 -18.94 -10.43 -17.86
CA GLU A 301 -19.54 -10.92 -19.08
C GLU A 301 -18.40 -11.25 -20.03
N VAL A 302 -18.10 -12.54 -20.16
CA VAL A 302 -17.29 -13.02 -21.29
C VAL A 302 -18.12 -12.69 -22.52
N ARG A 303 -17.90 -11.49 -23.08
CA ARG A 303 -18.44 -11.16 -24.39
C ARG A 303 -17.87 -12.19 -25.36
N ARG A 304 -18.70 -13.14 -25.70
CA ARG A 304 -18.44 -14.11 -26.76
C ARG A 304 -18.39 -13.43 -28.13
#